data_4f5476bdb683bc515af588c6e148f13d
#
_entry.id   4f5476bdb683bc515af588c6e148f13d
#
_cell.length_a   1.000
_cell.length_b   1.000
_cell.length_c   1.000
_cell.angle_alpha   90.00
_cell.angle_beta   90.00
_cell.angle_gamma   90.00
#
_symmetry.space_group_name_H-M   'P 1'
#
loop_
_entity.id
_entity.type
_entity.pdbx_description
1 polymer ?
#
loop_
_entity_poly.entity_id
_entity_poly.type
_entity_poly.pdbx_seq_one_letter_code
_entity_poly.pdbx_strand_id
1 'polypeptide(L)'
;MNLKTVTSLLLVFTFLSFFCTATPAQDQTTDPRIAEIAHKVVMVSAKVQPGEVVAISGNEARLALMEALAIEARKAGAIVPIFVTTDRIERANFTEVPDQYLGQPDPTLVWLKNVDVWIFTGNIDDAKAVMNGVPDTKVAKASQSADARRKELEKSKYRGVFIGVPDKYDATYAEVDWKTYQNMVWDAINADYTAIAAKADALTKILETGKTFHITCPAGTDLTIALDGKRAYANVGMPAHSDQFMSRQASLPGGDVIVVPVESSASGKVIAPKDVCEPYEYQTGATYTFQNGKMTSFTAKNNAQCFEKMYAAYGGDKDRIATIQIGLNPALRVMEDKSEFRPQDAAGMVMLGMGQNQLFGGNNKTEFGWFIPVVNATVSVDGNTIIKDGKLTF
;
A
#
# COMPACT_ATOMS: atom_id res chain seq x y z
N MET A 1 -46.77 28.26 -69.64
CA MET A 1 -47.75 29.00 -68.86
C MET A 1 -47.33 28.92 -67.45
N ASN A 2 -46.95 30.08 -66.94
CA ASN A 2 -46.66 30.49 -65.59
C ASN A 2 -45.59 29.69 -64.74
N LEU A 3 -44.42 30.22 -64.90
CA LEU A 3 -43.28 30.09 -64.01
C LEU A 3 -43.58 30.85 -62.70
N LYS A 4 -43.56 30.20 -61.54
CA LYS A 4 -43.57 30.89 -60.26
C LYS A 4 -42.17 30.86 -59.69
N THR A 5 -41.63 32.05 -59.61
CA THR A 5 -40.39 32.47 -58.95
C THR A 5 -40.38 32.06 -57.47
N VAL A 6 -39.39 31.24 -57.06
CA VAL A 6 -39.13 30.96 -55.67
C VAL A 6 -37.97 31.86 -55.22
N THR A 7 -38.30 32.84 -54.41
CA THR A 7 -37.34 33.78 -53.80
C THR A 7 -36.63 33.04 -52.64
N SER A 8 -35.35 32.75 -52.83
CA SER A 8 -34.49 32.21 -51.73
C SER A 8 -34.20 33.31 -50.73
N LEU A 9 -34.69 33.14 -49.52
CA LEU A 9 -34.32 33.94 -48.36
C LEU A 9 -33.02 33.39 -47.78
N LEU A 10 -31.90 34.07 -48.06
CA LEU A 10 -30.62 33.77 -47.40
C LEU A 10 -30.69 34.29 -45.97
N LEU A 11 -30.83 33.38 -44.98
CA LEU A 11 -30.61 33.65 -43.58
C LEU A 11 -29.10 33.69 -43.34
N VAL A 12 -28.53 34.87 -43.18
CA VAL A 12 -27.16 35.06 -42.74
C VAL A 12 -27.14 34.82 -41.22
N PHE A 13 -26.72 33.64 -40.83
CA PHE A 13 -26.34 33.35 -39.43
C PHE A 13 -25.00 34.05 -39.13
N THR A 14 -25.06 35.21 -38.51
CA THR A 14 -23.89 35.81 -37.87
C THR A 14 -23.51 34.99 -36.66
N PHE A 15 -22.49 34.14 -36.83
CA PHE A 15 -21.80 33.50 -35.72
C PHE A 15 -21.10 34.59 -34.89
N LEU A 16 -21.72 35.01 -33.79
CA LEU A 16 -21.03 35.73 -32.73
C LEU A 16 -20.06 34.75 -32.08
N SER A 17 -18.81 34.78 -32.51
CA SER A 17 -17.72 34.10 -31.83
C SER A 17 -17.54 34.76 -30.47
N PHE A 18 -18.16 34.19 -29.44
CA PHE A 18 -17.74 34.43 -28.07
C PHE A 18 -16.34 33.87 -27.95
N PHE A 19 -15.34 34.72 -28.11
CA PHE A 19 -14.01 34.43 -27.56
C PHE A 19 -14.18 34.39 -26.04
N CYS A 20 -14.52 33.23 -25.51
CA CYS A 20 -14.28 32.91 -24.12
C CYS A 20 -12.76 32.94 -23.98
N THR A 21 -12.22 34.05 -23.51
CA THR A 21 -10.85 34.08 -23.00
C THR A 21 -10.87 33.15 -21.78
N ALA A 22 -10.56 31.88 -22.01
CA ALA A 22 -10.22 30.98 -20.93
C ALA A 22 -9.02 31.64 -20.23
N THR A 23 -9.25 32.23 -19.08
CA THR A 23 -8.20 32.52 -18.12
C THR A 23 -7.46 31.19 -17.99
N PRO A 24 -6.14 31.12 -18.26
CA PRO A 24 -5.40 29.89 -18.00
C PRO A 24 -5.71 29.52 -16.57
N ALA A 25 -6.23 28.32 -16.36
CA ALA A 25 -6.38 27.75 -15.04
C ALA A 25 -5.05 28.01 -14.35
N GLN A 26 -5.11 28.66 -13.19
CA GLN A 26 -3.95 29.04 -12.41
C GLN A 26 -3.14 27.76 -12.23
N ASP A 27 -1.96 27.74 -12.84
CA ASP A 27 -1.03 26.62 -12.83
C ASP A 27 -0.78 26.29 -11.35
N GLN A 28 -1.53 25.34 -10.82
CA GLN A 28 -1.14 24.72 -9.57
C GLN A 28 0.18 24.08 -9.92
N THR A 29 1.28 24.68 -9.47
CA THR A 29 2.64 24.25 -9.71
C THR A 29 2.73 22.78 -9.33
N THR A 30 2.45 21.94 -10.29
CA THR A 30 2.57 20.48 -10.19
C THR A 30 4.03 20.22 -9.90
N ASP A 31 4.29 19.44 -8.86
CA ASP A 31 5.66 19.02 -8.56
C ASP A 31 6.30 18.51 -9.85
N PRO A 32 7.46 19.07 -10.29
CA PRO A 32 8.09 18.71 -11.57
C PRO A 32 8.40 17.21 -11.67
N ARG A 33 8.47 16.50 -10.56
CA ARG A 33 8.69 15.05 -10.50
C ARG A 33 7.48 14.23 -10.98
N ILE A 34 6.27 14.79 -10.98
CA ILE A 34 5.05 14.06 -11.36
C ILE A 34 5.14 13.46 -12.76
N ALA A 35 5.66 14.21 -13.74
CA ALA A 35 5.79 13.73 -15.10
C ALA A 35 6.81 12.57 -15.21
N GLU A 36 7.94 12.67 -14.53
CA GLU A 36 8.96 11.61 -14.47
C GLU A 36 8.42 10.35 -13.79
N ILE A 37 7.71 10.52 -12.67
CA ILE A 37 7.09 9.42 -11.94
C ILE A 37 6.02 8.74 -12.80
N ALA A 38 5.16 9.52 -13.48
CA ALA A 38 4.15 8.96 -14.36
C ALA A 38 4.78 8.12 -15.48
N HIS A 39 5.85 8.61 -16.11
CA HIS A 39 6.59 7.87 -17.11
C HIS A 39 7.16 6.56 -16.53
N LYS A 40 7.82 6.61 -15.37
CA LYS A 40 8.39 5.44 -14.69
C LYS A 40 7.32 4.42 -14.31
N VAL A 41 6.20 4.86 -13.75
CA VAL A 41 5.08 3.99 -13.37
C VAL A 41 4.53 3.26 -14.60
N VAL A 42 4.27 3.98 -15.66
CA VAL A 42 3.64 3.41 -16.86
C VAL A 42 4.61 2.52 -17.64
N MET A 43 5.83 3.00 -17.89
CA MET A 43 6.76 2.34 -18.81
C MET A 43 7.66 1.31 -18.12
N VAL A 44 8.05 1.54 -16.87
CA VAL A 44 9.00 0.67 -16.15
C VAL A 44 8.29 -0.25 -15.17
N SER A 45 7.41 0.30 -14.32
CA SER A 45 6.70 -0.47 -13.31
C SER A 45 5.60 -1.32 -13.94
N ALA A 46 4.55 -0.70 -14.46
CA ALA A 46 3.41 -1.40 -15.06
C ALA A 46 3.73 -2.06 -16.40
N LYS A 47 4.75 -1.58 -17.14
CA LYS A 47 5.14 -2.04 -18.47
C LYS A 47 3.96 -2.09 -19.43
N VAL A 48 3.21 -0.98 -19.49
CA VAL A 48 1.99 -0.86 -20.30
C VAL A 48 2.28 -1.14 -21.77
N GLN A 49 1.42 -1.94 -22.40
CA GLN A 49 1.51 -2.29 -23.81
C GLN A 49 0.39 -1.62 -24.63
N PRO A 50 0.61 -1.40 -25.94
CA PRO A 50 -0.44 -0.90 -26.83
C PRO A 50 -1.68 -1.81 -26.81
N GLY A 51 -2.86 -1.19 -26.71
CA GLY A 51 -4.15 -1.87 -26.68
C GLY A 51 -4.60 -2.34 -25.29
N GLU A 52 -3.76 -2.27 -24.27
CA GLU A 52 -4.17 -2.61 -22.90
C GLU A 52 -5.17 -1.61 -22.33
N VAL A 53 -6.07 -2.09 -21.48
CA VAL A 53 -6.96 -1.28 -20.67
C VAL A 53 -6.28 -0.98 -19.33
N VAL A 54 -5.90 0.29 -19.16
CA VAL A 54 -5.20 0.79 -17.95
C VAL A 54 -6.17 1.63 -17.12
N ALA A 55 -6.75 1.07 -16.09
CA ALA A 55 -7.60 1.80 -15.16
C ALA A 55 -6.73 2.62 -14.18
N ILE A 56 -7.06 3.90 -14.01
CA ILE A 56 -6.41 4.78 -13.03
C ILE A 56 -7.47 5.22 -12.05
N SER A 57 -7.22 5.06 -10.75
CA SER A 57 -8.18 5.45 -9.71
C SER A 57 -7.51 6.16 -8.54
N GLY A 58 -8.24 7.09 -7.92
CA GLY A 58 -7.76 7.79 -6.75
C GLY A 58 -8.64 8.96 -6.31
N ASN A 59 -8.18 9.64 -5.27
CA ASN A 59 -8.80 10.84 -4.72
C ASN A 59 -8.54 12.07 -5.61
N GLU A 60 -9.47 13.02 -5.63
CA GLU A 60 -9.34 14.29 -6.36
C GLU A 60 -8.07 15.08 -6.00
N ALA A 61 -7.59 14.97 -4.77
CA ALA A 61 -6.34 15.58 -4.32
C ALA A 61 -5.11 15.12 -5.11
N ARG A 62 -5.22 13.99 -5.81
CA ARG A 62 -4.15 13.37 -6.62
C ARG A 62 -4.40 13.51 -8.13
N LEU A 63 -5.33 14.37 -8.53
CA LEU A 63 -5.77 14.51 -9.93
C LEU A 63 -4.61 14.82 -10.88
N ALA A 64 -3.69 15.70 -10.49
CA ALA A 64 -2.52 16.05 -11.32
C ALA A 64 -1.63 14.82 -11.65
N LEU A 65 -1.43 13.93 -10.67
CA LEU A 65 -0.71 12.67 -10.91
C LEU A 65 -1.53 11.72 -11.79
N MET A 66 -2.83 11.61 -11.54
CA MET A 66 -3.71 10.75 -12.35
C MET A 66 -3.78 11.21 -13.81
N GLU A 67 -3.80 12.51 -14.07
CA GLU A 67 -3.73 13.09 -15.41
C GLU A 67 -2.39 12.76 -16.09
N ALA A 68 -1.28 12.95 -15.40
CA ALA A 68 0.04 12.62 -15.94
C ALA A 68 0.16 11.12 -16.27
N LEU A 69 -0.30 10.24 -15.38
CA LEU A 69 -0.37 8.79 -15.60
C LEU A 69 -1.22 8.45 -16.83
N ALA A 70 -2.40 9.09 -16.96
CA ALA A 70 -3.29 8.85 -18.08
C ALA A 70 -2.69 9.32 -19.42
N ILE A 71 -2.00 10.45 -19.42
CA ILE A 71 -1.30 10.96 -20.60
C ILE A 71 -0.20 9.98 -21.02
N GLU A 72 0.64 9.54 -20.08
CA GLU A 72 1.72 8.57 -20.37
C GLU A 72 1.17 7.22 -20.85
N ALA A 73 0.12 6.68 -20.21
CA ALA A 73 -0.50 5.44 -20.62
C ALA A 73 -1.12 5.54 -22.04
N ARG A 74 -1.75 6.66 -22.38
CA ARG A 74 -2.25 6.90 -23.74
C ARG A 74 -1.12 7.05 -24.76
N LYS A 75 0.00 7.68 -24.41
CA LYS A 75 1.19 7.72 -25.28
C LYS A 75 1.74 6.31 -25.54
N ALA A 76 1.62 5.39 -24.56
CA ALA A 76 1.95 3.98 -24.73
C ALA A 76 0.91 3.19 -25.55
N GLY A 77 -0.17 3.81 -26.01
CA GLY A 77 -1.23 3.20 -26.81
C GLY A 77 -2.34 2.51 -26.03
N ALA A 78 -2.46 2.79 -24.72
CA ALA A 78 -3.48 2.19 -23.86
C ALA A 78 -4.85 2.87 -23.96
N ILE A 79 -5.90 2.14 -23.59
CA ILE A 79 -7.26 2.64 -23.34
C ILE A 79 -7.34 2.96 -21.84
N VAL A 80 -7.66 4.23 -21.49
CA VAL A 80 -7.49 4.69 -20.12
C VAL A 80 -8.79 5.24 -19.53
N PRO A 81 -9.56 4.43 -18.78
CA PRO A 81 -10.60 4.92 -17.88
C PRO A 81 -9.97 5.50 -16.60
N ILE A 82 -10.57 6.60 -16.10
CA ILE A 82 -10.15 7.25 -14.85
C ILE A 82 -11.34 7.27 -13.89
N PHE A 83 -11.10 6.85 -12.65
CA PHE A 83 -12.09 6.84 -11.57
C PHE A 83 -11.63 7.79 -10.47
N VAL A 84 -12.41 8.82 -10.22
CA VAL A 84 -12.10 9.83 -9.19
C VAL A 84 -13.12 9.73 -8.07
N THR A 85 -12.65 9.74 -6.83
CA THR A 85 -13.47 9.90 -5.63
C THR A 85 -13.03 11.14 -4.84
N THR A 86 -13.74 11.47 -3.77
CA THR A 86 -13.44 12.58 -2.87
C THR A 86 -13.61 12.13 -1.43
N ASP A 87 -12.94 12.78 -0.48
CA ASP A 87 -13.12 12.50 0.95
C ASP A 87 -14.58 12.70 1.39
N ARG A 88 -15.30 13.63 0.76
CA ARG A 88 -16.73 13.83 1.01
C ARG A 88 -17.56 12.62 0.61
N ILE A 89 -17.29 12.01 -0.56
CA ILE A 89 -17.97 10.78 -1.01
C ILE A 89 -17.62 9.63 -0.07
N GLU A 90 -16.34 9.46 0.24
CA GLU A 90 -15.89 8.38 1.13
C GLU A 90 -16.52 8.50 2.53
N ARG A 91 -16.58 9.72 3.09
CA ARG A 91 -17.26 9.97 4.36
C ARG A 91 -18.77 9.69 4.28
N ALA A 92 -19.44 10.18 3.22
CA ALA A 92 -20.88 9.96 3.02
C ALA A 92 -21.24 8.47 2.98
N ASN A 93 -20.36 7.61 2.46
CA ASN A 93 -20.53 6.16 2.49
C ASN A 93 -20.75 5.63 3.91
N PHE A 94 -20.07 6.22 4.92
CA PHE A 94 -20.25 5.80 6.33
C PHE A 94 -21.35 6.57 7.05
N THR A 95 -21.60 7.84 6.72
CA THR A 95 -22.45 8.71 7.53
C THR A 95 -23.88 8.85 6.99
N GLU A 96 -24.06 8.76 5.67
CA GLU A 96 -25.33 9.04 5.00
C GLU A 96 -25.98 7.80 4.38
N VAL A 97 -25.16 6.78 4.01
CA VAL A 97 -25.71 5.55 3.44
C VAL A 97 -26.45 4.74 4.49
N PRO A 98 -27.74 4.35 4.23
CA PRO A 98 -28.49 3.49 5.12
C PRO A 98 -27.80 2.15 5.34
N ASP A 99 -27.89 1.63 6.57
CA ASP A 99 -27.21 0.40 6.99
C ASP A 99 -27.46 -0.81 6.08
N GLN A 100 -28.64 -0.90 5.51
CA GLN A 100 -29.01 -1.99 4.61
C GLN A 100 -28.24 -1.99 3.27
N TYR A 101 -27.60 -0.88 2.92
CA TYR A 101 -26.78 -0.73 1.70
C TYR A 101 -25.29 -0.73 1.98
N LEU A 102 -24.89 -0.70 3.27
CA LEU A 102 -23.47 -0.85 3.62
C LEU A 102 -23.01 -2.29 3.36
N GLY A 103 -21.75 -2.43 2.92
CA GLY A 103 -21.17 -3.74 2.63
C GLY A 103 -21.70 -4.39 1.35
N GLN A 104 -22.34 -3.63 0.47
CA GLN A 104 -22.69 -4.11 -0.87
C GLN A 104 -21.44 -4.42 -1.69
N PRO A 105 -21.52 -5.36 -2.65
CA PRO A 105 -20.39 -5.62 -3.54
C PRO A 105 -19.90 -4.34 -4.23
N ASP A 106 -18.61 -4.15 -4.23
CA ASP A 106 -17.97 -3.00 -4.88
C ASP A 106 -18.21 -3.05 -6.40
N PRO A 107 -18.87 -2.04 -6.99
CA PRO A 107 -19.15 -2.02 -8.42
C PRO A 107 -17.88 -2.01 -9.29
N THR A 108 -16.73 -1.61 -8.74
CA THR A 108 -15.45 -1.68 -9.46
C THR A 108 -15.05 -3.10 -9.82
N LEU A 109 -15.56 -4.12 -9.10
CA LEU A 109 -15.33 -5.53 -9.42
C LEU A 109 -15.86 -5.92 -10.82
N VAL A 110 -16.90 -5.24 -11.31
CA VAL A 110 -17.42 -5.46 -12.67
C VAL A 110 -16.39 -5.05 -13.73
N TRP A 111 -15.63 -4.02 -13.47
CA TRP A 111 -14.61 -3.49 -14.38
C TRP A 111 -13.32 -4.33 -14.38
N LEU A 112 -12.98 -4.96 -13.26
CA LEU A 112 -11.75 -5.75 -13.09
C LEU A 112 -11.58 -6.87 -14.13
N LYS A 113 -12.67 -7.40 -14.66
CA LYS A 113 -12.64 -8.44 -15.70
C LYS A 113 -12.12 -7.96 -17.04
N ASN A 114 -12.12 -6.64 -17.25
CA ASN A 114 -11.76 -5.99 -18.52
C ASN A 114 -10.57 -5.03 -18.35
N VAL A 115 -9.82 -5.15 -17.28
CA VAL A 115 -8.66 -4.31 -16.99
C VAL A 115 -7.40 -5.16 -17.03
N ASP A 116 -6.40 -4.72 -17.79
CA ASP A 116 -5.09 -5.36 -17.88
C ASP A 116 -4.13 -4.82 -16.82
N VAL A 117 -4.24 -3.51 -16.53
CA VAL A 117 -3.45 -2.81 -15.53
C VAL A 117 -4.33 -1.91 -14.68
N TRP A 118 -4.19 -1.96 -13.37
CA TRP A 118 -4.83 -1.02 -12.45
C TRP A 118 -3.78 -0.22 -11.69
N ILE A 119 -3.76 1.10 -11.92
CA ILE A 119 -2.91 2.05 -11.18
C ILE A 119 -3.79 2.75 -10.15
N PHE A 120 -3.45 2.59 -8.88
CA PHE A 120 -4.24 3.09 -7.76
C PHE A 120 -3.42 4.08 -6.92
N THR A 121 -3.95 5.30 -6.72
CA THR A 121 -3.26 6.40 -6.01
C THR A 121 -3.85 6.71 -4.63
N GLY A 122 -4.76 5.86 -4.14
CA GLY A 122 -5.45 6.04 -2.86
C GLY A 122 -6.78 6.80 -2.99
N ASN A 123 -7.83 6.30 -2.34
CA ASN A 123 -9.18 6.89 -2.39
C ASN A 123 -9.41 7.99 -1.36
N ILE A 124 -8.66 8.00 -0.26
CA ILE A 124 -8.82 8.93 0.85
C ILE A 124 -7.57 9.79 0.94
N ASP A 125 -7.75 11.10 1.12
CA ASP A 125 -6.68 12.06 1.33
C ASP A 125 -6.49 12.34 2.83
N ASP A 126 -7.57 12.69 3.54
CA ASP A 126 -7.57 12.89 4.99
C ASP A 126 -8.41 11.80 5.69
N ALA A 127 -7.75 10.69 6.04
CA ALA A 127 -8.39 9.57 6.71
C ALA A 127 -9.01 9.98 8.07
N LYS A 128 -8.38 10.91 8.80
CA LYS A 128 -8.90 11.41 10.07
C LYS A 128 -10.21 12.18 9.88
N ALA A 129 -10.29 13.05 8.87
CA ALA A 129 -11.51 13.78 8.57
C ALA A 129 -12.62 12.84 8.11
N VAL A 130 -12.29 11.86 7.26
CA VAL A 130 -13.26 10.87 6.76
C VAL A 130 -13.82 10.03 7.89
N MET A 131 -12.99 9.53 8.80
CA MET A 131 -13.38 8.59 9.85
C MET A 131 -13.84 9.25 11.16
N ASN A 132 -13.67 10.58 11.30
CA ASN A 132 -14.04 11.28 12.53
C ASN A 132 -15.52 11.10 12.90
N GLY A 133 -15.76 10.48 14.08
CA GLY A 133 -17.10 10.22 14.59
C GLY A 133 -17.90 9.13 13.85
N VAL A 134 -17.27 8.37 12.96
CA VAL A 134 -17.89 7.19 12.33
C VAL A 134 -18.00 6.07 13.38
N PRO A 135 -19.21 5.51 13.63
CA PRO A 135 -19.37 4.42 14.57
C PRO A 135 -18.68 3.13 14.10
N ASP A 136 -18.00 2.41 15.01
CA ASP A 136 -17.33 1.13 14.71
C ASP A 136 -18.29 0.11 14.06
N THR A 137 -19.56 0.13 14.44
CA THR A 137 -20.60 -0.74 13.85
C THR A 137 -20.81 -0.48 12.36
N LYS A 138 -20.69 0.77 11.91
CA LYS A 138 -20.77 1.13 10.49
C LYS A 138 -19.53 0.67 9.73
N VAL A 139 -18.34 0.84 10.32
CA VAL A 139 -17.08 0.36 9.75
C VAL A 139 -17.12 -1.16 9.59
N ALA A 140 -17.49 -1.88 10.65
CA ALA A 140 -17.63 -3.34 10.60
C ALA A 140 -18.61 -3.81 9.53
N LYS A 141 -19.74 -3.09 9.37
CA LYS A 141 -20.72 -3.42 8.35
C LYS A 141 -20.24 -3.15 6.93
N ALA A 142 -19.57 -2.04 6.70
CA ALA A 142 -18.94 -1.73 5.41
C ALA A 142 -17.88 -2.77 5.03
N SER A 143 -17.17 -3.31 6.02
CA SER A 143 -16.13 -4.33 5.82
C SER A 143 -16.69 -5.73 5.50
N GLN A 144 -17.98 -5.99 5.64
CA GLN A 144 -18.57 -7.31 5.37
C GLN A 144 -18.36 -7.81 3.94
N SER A 145 -18.24 -6.89 2.98
CA SER A 145 -17.94 -7.25 1.58
C SER A 145 -16.46 -7.48 1.29
N ALA A 146 -15.57 -7.16 2.25
CA ALA A 146 -14.12 -7.20 2.01
C ALA A 146 -13.62 -8.60 1.62
N ASP A 147 -14.14 -9.66 2.25
CA ASP A 147 -13.75 -11.03 1.93
C ASP A 147 -14.25 -11.47 0.53
N ALA A 148 -15.48 -11.12 0.18
CA ALA A 148 -16.01 -11.37 -1.16
C ALA A 148 -15.22 -10.60 -2.22
N ARG A 149 -14.89 -9.33 -1.94
CA ARG A 149 -14.05 -8.50 -2.79
C ARG A 149 -12.67 -9.12 -2.97
N ARG A 150 -12.00 -9.54 -1.89
CA ARG A 150 -10.69 -10.20 -1.93
C ARG A 150 -10.71 -11.42 -2.84
N LYS A 151 -11.70 -12.30 -2.70
CA LYS A 151 -11.86 -13.50 -3.54
C LYS A 151 -12.04 -13.17 -5.02
N GLU A 152 -12.75 -12.10 -5.36
CA GLU A 152 -12.88 -11.65 -6.76
C GLU A 152 -11.58 -11.02 -7.29
N LEU A 153 -10.87 -10.24 -6.47
CA LEU A 153 -9.56 -9.69 -6.81
C LEU A 153 -8.53 -10.80 -7.10
N GLU A 154 -8.52 -11.84 -6.29
CA GLU A 154 -7.62 -13.01 -6.48
C GLU A 154 -7.87 -13.72 -7.81
N LYS A 155 -9.13 -13.78 -8.28
CA LYS A 155 -9.50 -14.37 -9.59
C LYS A 155 -9.18 -13.47 -10.78
N SER A 156 -8.99 -12.17 -10.55
CA SER A 156 -8.68 -11.22 -11.61
C SER A 156 -7.28 -11.48 -12.18
N LYS A 157 -7.03 -10.99 -13.41
CA LYS A 157 -5.74 -11.18 -14.10
C LYS A 157 -4.94 -9.89 -14.24
N TYR A 158 -5.46 -8.77 -13.77
CA TYR A 158 -4.79 -7.48 -13.90
C TYR A 158 -3.47 -7.42 -13.12
N ARG A 159 -2.57 -6.60 -13.61
CA ARG A 159 -1.38 -6.15 -12.88
C ARG A 159 -1.74 -4.88 -12.12
N GLY A 160 -1.48 -4.86 -10.81
CA GLY A 160 -1.77 -3.71 -9.95
C GLY A 160 -0.52 -2.92 -9.61
N VAL A 161 -0.61 -1.59 -9.67
CA VAL A 161 0.41 -0.68 -9.15
C VAL A 161 -0.25 0.30 -8.19
N PHE A 162 0.08 0.18 -6.91
CA PHE A 162 -0.32 1.14 -5.88
C PHE A 162 0.76 2.22 -5.74
N ILE A 163 0.37 3.49 -5.75
CA ILE A 163 1.28 4.62 -5.56
C ILE A 163 0.92 5.33 -4.26
N GLY A 164 1.77 5.19 -3.25
CA GLY A 164 1.70 5.92 -2.01
C GLY A 164 2.33 7.30 -2.17
N VAL A 165 1.55 8.28 -2.60
CA VAL A 165 2.02 9.66 -2.75
C VAL A 165 2.28 10.29 -1.38
N PRO A 166 3.28 11.21 -1.25
CA PRO A 166 3.46 11.92 0.01
C PRO A 166 2.25 12.81 0.30
N ASP A 167 1.75 12.76 1.52
CA ASP A 167 0.73 13.66 2.02
C ASP A 167 1.16 14.38 3.31
N LYS A 168 0.53 15.54 3.57
CA LYS A 168 0.88 16.37 4.72
C LYS A 168 0.45 15.78 6.05
N TYR A 169 -0.58 14.95 6.00
CA TYR A 169 -1.07 14.30 7.18
C TYR A 169 -0.08 13.26 7.68
N ASP A 170 0.41 12.39 6.78
CA ASP A 170 1.45 11.42 7.11
C ASP A 170 2.74 12.08 7.59
N ALA A 171 3.12 13.22 6.98
CA ALA A 171 4.28 13.99 7.44
C ALA A 171 4.10 14.50 8.89
N THR A 172 2.90 15.02 9.20
CA THR A 172 2.57 15.50 10.56
C THR A 172 2.55 14.36 11.55
N TYR A 173 1.94 13.24 11.16
CA TYR A 173 1.89 12.02 11.96
C TYR A 173 3.28 11.45 12.21
N ALA A 174 4.13 11.43 11.19
CA ALA A 174 5.52 11.01 11.29
C ALA A 174 6.40 11.98 12.07
N GLU A 175 5.87 13.14 12.49
CA GLU A 175 6.64 14.23 13.14
C GLU A 175 7.84 14.70 12.31
N VAL A 176 7.70 14.64 10.98
CA VAL A 176 8.72 15.05 10.00
C VAL A 176 8.25 16.32 9.29
N ASP A 177 9.14 17.26 9.04
CA ASP A 177 8.78 18.43 8.25
C ASP A 177 8.36 18.02 6.82
N TRP A 178 7.35 18.73 6.30
CA TRP A 178 6.72 18.37 5.03
C TRP A 178 7.71 18.20 3.87
N LYS A 179 8.68 19.10 3.76
CA LYS A 179 9.63 19.07 2.63
C LYS A 179 10.55 17.85 2.71
N THR A 180 11.02 17.53 3.90
CA THR A 180 11.86 16.34 4.16
C THR A 180 11.07 15.07 3.87
N TYR A 181 9.82 14.97 4.36
CA TYR A 181 8.95 13.81 4.13
C TYR A 181 8.64 13.67 2.63
N GLN A 182 8.18 14.74 1.99
CA GLN A 182 7.84 14.75 0.57
C GLN A 182 9.02 14.32 -0.30
N ASN A 183 10.21 14.86 -0.05
CA ASN A 183 11.40 14.49 -0.82
C ASN A 183 11.73 13.02 -0.62
N MET A 184 11.74 12.52 0.61
CA MET A 184 12.04 11.13 0.91
C MET A 184 11.08 10.17 0.18
N VAL A 185 9.77 10.43 0.21
CA VAL A 185 8.79 9.57 -0.47
C VAL A 185 8.94 9.62 -1.98
N TRP A 186 9.14 10.81 -2.57
CA TRP A 186 9.36 10.93 -4.01
C TRP A 186 10.68 10.28 -4.46
N ASP A 187 11.75 10.44 -3.69
CA ASP A 187 13.03 9.77 -3.97
C ASP A 187 12.90 8.25 -3.87
N ALA A 188 12.09 7.77 -2.93
CA ALA A 188 11.80 6.34 -2.78
C ALA A 188 10.96 5.76 -3.93
N ILE A 189 9.97 6.51 -4.42
CA ILE A 189 9.22 6.14 -5.64
C ILE A 189 10.17 6.13 -6.85
N ASN A 190 11.12 7.05 -6.88
CA ASN A 190 12.08 7.17 -7.98
C ASN A 190 13.38 6.37 -7.79
N ALA A 191 13.44 5.49 -6.80
CA ALA A 191 14.61 4.64 -6.55
C ALA A 191 14.97 3.72 -7.75
N ASP A 192 16.19 3.20 -7.77
CA ASP A 192 16.60 2.19 -8.75
C ASP A 192 16.01 0.82 -8.40
N TYR A 193 14.84 0.55 -8.95
CA TYR A 193 14.15 -0.73 -8.73
C TYR A 193 14.86 -1.93 -9.38
N THR A 194 15.79 -1.72 -10.31
CA THR A 194 16.62 -2.82 -10.81
C THR A 194 17.61 -3.28 -9.75
N ALA A 195 18.27 -2.32 -9.08
CA ALA A 195 19.14 -2.63 -7.95
C ALA A 195 18.39 -3.22 -6.75
N ILE A 196 17.19 -2.71 -6.47
CA ILE A 196 16.29 -3.28 -5.43
C ILE A 196 15.91 -4.72 -5.77
N ALA A 197 15.53 -5.02 -7.02
CA ALA A 197 15.18 -6.35 -7.47
C ALA A 197 16.33 -7.34 -7.31
N ALA A 198 17.55 -6.95 -7.67
CA ALA A 198 18.73 -7.81 -7.49
C ALA A 198 18.99 -8.17 -6.01
N LYS A 199 18.78 -7.21 -5.09
CA LYS A 199 18.85 -7.46 -3.65
C LYS A 199 17.69 -8.34 -3.17
N ALA A 200 16.49 -8.12 -3.69
CA ALA A 200 15.32 -8.93 -3.37
C ALA A 200 15.52 -10.39 -3.79
N ASP A 201 16.09 -10.64 -4.97
CA ASP A 201 16.41 -11.99 -5.44
C ASP A 201 17.41 -12.69 -4.51
N ALA A 202 18.47 -11.99 -4.09
CA ALA A 202 19.45 -12.52 -3.14
C ALA A 202 18.80 -12.84 -1.78
N LEU A 203 17.99 -11.93 -1.24
CA LEU A 203 17.30 -12.11 0.03
C LEU A 203 16.25 -13.25 -0.04
N THR A 204 15.47 -13.30 -1.12
CA THR A 204 14.49 -14.36 -1.38
C THR A 204 15.17 -15.73 -1.32
N LYS A 205 16.30 -15.88 -2.02
CA LYS A 205 17.07 -17.13 -2.00
C LYS A 205 17.52 -17.52 -0.59
N ILE A 206 18.00 -16.56 0.21
CA ILE A 206 18.41 -16.79 1.60
C ILE A 206 17.22 -17.28 2.44
N LEU A 207 16.07 -16.58 2.34
CA LEU A 207 14.89 -16.91 3.14
C LEU A 207 14.23 -18.23 2.72
N GLU A 208 14.20 -18.56 1.43
CA GLU A 208 13.61 -19.79 0.92
C GLU A 208 14.47 -21.03 1.20
N THR A 209 15.79 -20.89 1.28
CA THR A 209 16.70 -22.02 1.55
C THR A 209 17.06 -22.18 3.01
N GLY A 210 16.94 -21.10 3.80
CA GLY A 210 17.22 -21.06 5.22
C GLY A 210 16.27 -21.92 6.05
N LYS A 211 16.71 -22.28 7.26
CA LYS A 211 15.93 -23.09 8.22
C LYS A 211 15.61 -22.34 9.49
N THR A 212 16.49 -21.48 9.95
CA THR A 212 16.36 -20.77 11.22
C THR A 212 16.58 -19.29 11.02
N PHE A 213 15.56 -18.50 11.30
CA PHE A 213 15.61 -17.05 11.36
C PHE A 213 15.75 -16.62 12.82
N HIS A 214 16.77 -15.85 13.14
CA HIS A 214 16.97 -15.29 14.47
C HIS A 214 17.12 -13.78 14.39
N ILE A 215 16.37 -13.04 15.21
CA ILE A 215 16.36 -11.60 15.25
C ILE A 215 16.58 -11.07 16.66
N THR A 216 17.49 -10.10 16.78
CA THR A 216 17.73 -9.36 18.02
C THR A 216 17.72 -7.86 17.71
N CYS A 217 17.52 -7.01 18.74
CA CYS A 217 17.72 -5.58 18.64
C CYS A 217 18.13 -4.96 20.00
N PRO A 218 18.68 -3.73 20.02
CA PRO A 218 19.10 -3.07 21.27
C PRO A 218 17.96 -2.86 22.28
N ALA A 219 16.71 -2.78 21.82
CA ALA A 219 15.54 -2.66 22.71
C ALA A 219 15.26 -3.95 23.51
N GLY A 220 15.92 -5.06 23.18
CA GLY A 220 15.81 -6.34 23.87
C GLY A 220 14.95 -7.38 23.17
N THR A 221 14.60 -7.19 21.91
CA THR A 221 14.05 -8.27 21.06
C THR A 221 15.07 -9.41 21.01
N ASP A 222 14.57 -10.64 21.16
CA ASP A 222 15.29 -11.88 20.97
C ASP A 222 14.26 -12.95 20.60
N LEU A 223 14.18 -13.27 19.31
CA LEU A 223 13.16 -14.18 18.76
C LEU A 223 13.78 -15.10 17.71
N THR A 224 13.47 -16.39 17.84
CA THR A 224 13.83 -17.40 16.85
C THR A 224 12.58 -17.95 16.20
N ILE A 225 12.61 -18.11 14.87
CA ILE A 225 11.51 -18.62 14.06
C ILE A 225 12.07 -19.60 13.03
N ALA A 226 11.41 -20.74 12.80
CA ALA A 226 11.79 -21.67 11.74
C ALA A 226 11.26 -21.20 10.38
N LEU A 227 12.07 -21.44 9.34
CA LEU A 227 11.70 -21.32 7.94
C LEU A 227 11.55 -22.73 7.34
N ASP A 228 10.61 -22.93 6.41
CA ASP A 228 10.30 -24.25 5.84
C ASP A 228 10.45 -24.31 4.31
N GLY A 229 11.08 -23.29 3.72
CA GLY A 229 11.26 -23.18 2.27
C GLY A 229 10.02 -22.69 1.53
N LYS A 230 9.04 -22.11 2.24
CA LYS A 230 7.94 -21.43 1.58
C LYS A 230 8.45 -20.29 0.70
N ARG A 231 7.76 -20.11 -0.42
CA ARG A 231 8.07 -19.05 -1.36
C ARG A 231 8.00 -17.67 -0.69
N ALA A 232 9.02 -16.87 -0.89
CA ALA A 232 9.01 -15.47 -0.52
C ALA A 232 8.40 -14.60 -1.65
N TYR A 233 7.81 -13.49 -1.25
CA TYR A 233 7.21 -12.49 -2.15
C TYR A 233 8.05 -11.22 -2.11
N ALA A 234 8.47 -10.75 -3.28
CA ALA A 234 9.23 -9.53 -3.41
C ALA A 234 8.38 -8.43 -4.04
N ASN A 235 8.21 -7.32 -3.33
CA ASN A 235 7.68 -6.09 -3.89
C ASN A 235 8.84 -5.23 -4.37
N VAL A 236 9.14 -5.32 -5.65
CA VAL A 236 10.23 -4.59 -6.29
C VAL A 236 9.74 -3.45 -7.18
N GLY A 237 8.56 -2.91 -6.87
CA GLY A 237 7.94 -1.82 -7.63
C GLY A 237 7.46 -2.22 -9.04
N MET A 238 7.51 -3.50 -9.38
CA MET A 238 7.13 -4.04 -10.70
C MET A 238 6.27 -5.29 -10.51
N PRO A 239 4.99 -5.27 -10.91
CA PRO A 239 4.17 -6.48 -10.88
C PRO A 239 4.70 -7.53 -11.83
N ALA A 240 4.73 -8.77 -11.39
CA ALA A 240 5.13 -9.89 -12.23
C ALA A 240 3.97 -10.43 -13.06
N HIS A 241 4.26 -11.04 -14.21
CA HIS A 241 3.30 -11.91 -14.90
C HIS A 241 3.25 -13.25 -14.16
N SER A 242 2.21 -13.48 -13.38
CA SER A 242 2.09 -14.65 -12.49
C SER A 242 0.62 -15.02 -12.31
N ASP A 243 0.34 -16.30 -12.02
CA ASP A 243 -0.98 -16.74 -11.61
C ASP A 243 -1.29 -16.39 -10.15
N GLN A 244 -0.29 -16.03 -9.36
CA GLN A 244 -0.46 -15.61 -7.98
C GLN A 244 -0.79 -14.14 -7.89
N PHE A 245 -1.88 -13.80 -7.19
CA PHE A 245 -2.38 -12.44 -7.06
C PHE A 245 -1.33 -11.48 -6.50
N MET A 246 -0.69 -11.81 -5.37
CA MET A 246 0.30 -10.92 -4.75
C MET A 246 1.51 -10.63 -5.65
N SER A 247 1.95 -11.61 -6.44
CA SER A 247 3.05 -11.39 -7.39
C SER A 247 2.68 -10.42 -8.53
N ARG A 248 1.38 -10.24 -8.81
CA ARG A 248 0.89 -9.28 -9.79
C ARG A 248 0.66 -7.88 -9.21
N GLN A 249 0.92 -7.69 -7.93
CA GLN A 249 0.77 -6.39 -7.27
C GLN A 249 2.13 -5.80 -6.95
N ALA A 250 2.27 -4.51 -7.13
CA ALA A 250 3.44 -3.73 -6.72
C ALA A 250 3.02 -2.45 -6.02
N SER A 251 3.82 -2.01 -5.07
CA SER A 251 3.68 -0.70 -4.43
C SER A 251 4.84 0.21 -4.80
N LEU A 252 4.58 1.50 -4.89
CA LEU A 252 5.55 2.57 -5.04
C LEU A 252 5.26 3.67 -4.00
N PRO A 253 6.18 4.00 -3.07
CA PRO A 253 7.45 3.31 -2.92
C PRO A 253 7.26 1.85 -2.57
N GLY A 254 8.24 1.03 -2.93
CA GLY A 254 8.33 -0.38 -2.64
C GLY A 254 9.78 -0.75 -2.37
N GLY A 255 10.06 -2.00 -2.27
CA GLY A 255 11.38 -2.55 -1.99
C GLY A 255 11.36 -3.33 -0.69
N ASP A 256 10.75 -4.52 -0.72
CA ASP A 256 10.72 -5.43 0.41
C ASP A 256 10.57 -6.88 -0.03
N VAL A 257 10.91 -7.78 0.87
CA VAL A 257 10.66 -9.21 0.72
C VAL A 257 9.87 -9.69 1.93
N ILE A 258 8.79 -10.43 1.66
CA ILE A 258 7.91 -11.03 2.66
C ILE A 258 8.00 -12.54 2.56
N VAL A 259 8.22 -13.22 3.68
CA VAL A 259 8.15 -14.68 3.78
C VAL A 259 7.20 -15.10 4.88
N VAL A 260 6.47 -16.19 4.64
CA VAL A 260 5.67 -16.87 5.68
C VAL A 260 6.56 -17.88 6.38
N PRO A 261 6.82 -17.75 7.68
CA PRO A 261 7.59 -18.72 8.44
C PRO A 261 6.74 -19.95 8.82
N VAL A 262 7.34 -20.91 9.53
CA VAL A 262 6.57 -21.96 10.22
C VAL A 262 5.76 -21.32 11.35
N GLU A 263 4.46 -21.18 11.19
CA GLU A 263 3.57 -20.43 12.07
C GLU A 263 3.56 -20.94 13.53
N SER A 264 3.95 -22.21 13.74
CA SER A 264 4.01 -22.84 15.07
C SER A 264 5.39 -22.79 15.73
N SER A 265 6.36 -22.05 15.16
CA SER A 265 7.76 -22.15 15.60
C SER A 265 8.28 -20.98 16.42
N ALA A 266 7.63 -19.82 16.34
CA ALA A 266 8.14 -18.61 16.99
C ALA A 266 8.32 -18.81 18.51
N SER A 267 9.53 -18.50 19.01
CA SER A 267 9.88 -18.61 20.43
C SER A 267 10.82 -17.49 20.82
N GLY A 268 10.48 -16.77 21.90
CA GLY A 268 11.21 -15.61 22.39
C GLY A 268 10.32 -14.40 22.57
N LYS A 269 10.89 -13.20 22.46
CA LYS A 269 10.15 -11.95 22.65
C LYS A 269 10.50 -10.92 21.58
N VAL A 270 9.52 -10.08 21.27
CA VAL A 270 9.67 -8.90 20.42
C VAL A 270 9.35 -7.66 21.23
N ILE A 271 10.20 -6.66 21.15
CA ILE A 271 9.99 -5.36 21.80
C ILE A 271 9.90 -4.30 20.73
N ALA A 272 8.74 -3.62 20.67
CA ALA A 272 8.52 -2.44 19.87
C ALA A 272 8.55 -1.20 20.78
N PRO A 273 9.58 -0.35 20.70
CA PRO A 273 9.65 0.86 21.51
C PRO A 273 8.45 1.77 21.28
N LYS A 274 8.02 1.89 20.05
CA LYS A 274 6.78 2.56 19.64
C LYS A 274 6.13 1.72 18.53
N ASP A 275 4.85 1.53 18.61
CA ASP A 275 4.04 0.73 17.71
C ASP A 275 2.77 1.50 17.35
N VAL A 276 2.33 1.37 16.12
CA VAL A 276 1.22 2.14 15.56
C VAL A 276 -0.10 1.43 15.85
N CYS A 277 -1.03 2.18 16.37
CA CYS A 277 -2.42 1.80 16.48
C CYS A 277 -3.27 2.51 15.43
N GLU A 278 -4.33 1.91 15.02
CA GLU A 278 -5.31 2.59 14.19
C GLU A 278 -6.29 3.44 15.03
N PRO A 279 -6.76 4.55 14.50
CA PRO A 279 -6.16 5.39 13.47
C PRO A 279 -5.20 6.40 14.08
N TYR A 280 -3.91 6.22 13.86
CA TYR A 280 -2.88 7.20 14.24
C TYR A 280 -2.66 7.43 15.74
N GLU A 281 -2.94 6.44 16.54
CA GLU A 281 -2.52 6.38 17.93
C GLU A 281 -1.25 5.53 18.06
N TYR A 282 -0.54 5.71 19.15
CA TYR A 282 0.64 4.91 19.44
C TYR A 282 0.49 4.18 20.77
N GLN A 283 0.99 2.97 20.81
CA GLN A 283 1.41 2.35 22.06
C GLN A 283 2.93 2.40 22.18
N THR A 284 3.46 2.49 23.38
CA THR A 284 4.90 2.57 23.60
C THR A 284 5.39 1.46 24.54
N GLY A 285 6.61 0.97 24.26
CA GLY A 285 7.27 -0.07 25.04
C GLY A 285 6.47 -1.38 25.02
N ALA A 286 5.89 -1.70 23.88
CA ALA A 286 5.15 -2.94 23.68
C ALA A 286 6.10 -4.14 23.70
N THR A 287 5.72 -5.19 24.41
CA THR A 287 6.46 -6.46 24.48
C THR A 287 5.50 -7.60 24.19
N TYR A 288 5.83 -8.37 23.17
CA TYR A 288 5.11 -9.56 22.74
C TYR A 288 5.97 -10.78 23.00
N THR A 289 5.49 -11.74 23.82
CA THR A 289 6.21 -12.97 24.12
C THR A 289 5.57 -14.14 23.39
N PHE A 290 6.39 -14.91 22.69
CA PHE A 290 5.95 -16.06 21.90
C PHE A 290 6.54 -17.35 22.47
N GLN A 291 5.73 -18.41 22.46
CA GLN A 291 6.15 -19.77 22.76
C GLN A 291 5.41 -20.75 21.84
N ASN A 292 6.16 -21.61 21.17
CA ASN A 292 5.61 -22.59 20.23
C ASN A 292 4.65 -21.94 19.20
N GLY A 293 5.08 -20.80 18.62
CA GLY A 293 4.36 -20.07 17.59
C GLY A 293 3.19 -19.24 18.08
N LYS A 294 2.85 -19.27 19.38
CA LYS A 294 1.73 -18.48 19.93
C LYS A 294 2.22 -17.37 20.83
N MET A 295 1.60 -16.21 20.71
CA MET A 295 1.75 -15.15 21.70
C MET A 295 1.16 -15.61 23.03
N THR A 296 1.99 -15.63 24.07
CA THR A 296 1.62 -16.06 25.43
C THR A 296 1.41 -14.88 26.37
N SER A 297 2.02 -13.74 26.07
CA SER A 297 1.79 -12.50 26.82
C SER A 297 2.02 -11.26 25.94
N PHE A 298 1.31 -10.22 26.30
CA PHE A 298 1.46 -8.88 25.77
C PHE A 298 1.48 -7.88 26.93
N THR A 299 2.37 -6.90 26.85
CA THR A 299 2.40 -5.75 27.77
C THR A 299 2.84 -4.51 27.00
N ALA A 300 2.41 -3.32 27.42
CA ALA A 300 2.93 -2.07 26.91
C ALA A 300 3.07 -1.06 28.05
N LYS A 301 4.01 -0.10 27.92
CA LYS A 301 4.20 0.96 28.93
C LYS A 301 3.06 1.96 28.89
N ASN A 302 2.62 2.33 27.69
CA ASN A 302 1.50 3.26 27.50
C ASN A 302 0.57 2.73 26.41
N ASN A 303 -0.72 3.02 26.55
CA ASN A 303 -1.79 2.75 25.60
C ASN A 303 -1.90 1.27 25.16
N ALA A 304 -1.71 0.32 26.10
CA ALA A 304 -1.87 -1.12 25.82
C ALA A 304 -3.22 -1.47 25.20
N GLN A 305 -4.26 -0.74 25.60
CA GLN A 305 -5.64 -0.93 25.12
C GLN A 305 -5.80 -0.81 23.62
N CYS A 306 -4.87 -0.16 22.94
CA CYS A 306 -4.84 -0.04 21.50
C CYS A 306 -4.75 -1.41 20.81
N PHE A 307 -3.71 -2.17 21.13
CA PHE A 307 -3.57 -3.56 20.67
C PHE A 307 -4.67 -4.46 21.24
N GLU A 308 -4.98 -4.32 22.53
CA GLU A 308 -5.94 -5.18 23.23
C GLU A 308 -7.33 -5.12 22.60
N LYS A 309 -7.82 -3.93 22.22
CA LYS A 309 -9.11 -3.75 21.54
C LYS A 309 -9.14 -4.47 20.19
N MET A 310 -8.12 -4.21 19.36
CA MET A 310 -7.99 -4.87 18.06
C MET A 310 -7.90 -6.39 18.23
N TYR A 311 -7.04 -6.85 19.12
CA TYR A 311 -6.86 -8.27 19.40
C TYR A 311 -8.14 -8.93 19.91
N ALA A 312 -8.94 -8.26 20.77
CA ALA A 312 -10.18 -8.79 21.29
C ALA A 312 -11.30 -8.88 20.23
N ALA A 313 -11.27 -8.02 19.22
CA ALA A 313 -12.31 -7.95 18.19
C ALA A 313 -12.32 -9.16 17.24
N TYR A 314 -11.22 -9.90 17.16
CA TYR A 314 -11.07 -11.02 16.22
C TYR A 314 -10.87 -12.35 16.94
N GLY A 315 -11.15 -13.43 16.22
CA GLY A 315 -10.93 -14.81 16.66
C GLY A 315 -9.86 -15.53 15.79
N GLY A 316 -9.76 -16.83 15.94
CA GLY A 316 -8.89 -17.70 15.14
C GLY A 316 -7.41 -17.61 15.52
N ASP A 317 -6.51 -17.78 14.54
CA ASP A 317 -5.05 -17.87 14.73
C ASP A 317 -4.39 -16.47 14.85
N LYS A 318 -5.04 -15.53 15.51
CA LYS A 318 -4.59 -14.14 15.68
C LYS A 318 -3.31 -13.98 16.52
N ASP A 319 -2.99 -14.99 17.32
CA ASP A 319 -1.85 -15.04 18.24
C ASP A 319 -0.56 -15.58 17.61
N ARG A 320 -0.58 -15.87 16.30
CA ARG A 320 0.56 -16.47 15.60
C ARG A 320 1.34 -15.44 14.79
N ILE A 321 2.66 -15.65 14.67
CA ILE A 321 3.44 -14.93 13.65
C ILE A 321 2.92 -15.34 12.29
N ALA A 322 2.69 -14.32 11.44
CA ALA A 322 2.12 -14.45 10.11
C ALA A 322 3.18 -14.34 9.02
N THR A 323 4.00 -13.29 9.10
CA THR A 323 4.98 -12.95 8.09
C THR A 323 6.25 -12.36 8.72
N ILE A 324 7.35 -12.48 8.00
CA ILE A 324 8.59 -11.73 8.21
C ILE A 324 8.76 -10.86 6.96
N GLN A 325 8.84 -9.55 7.13
CA GLN A 325 9.06 -8.58 6.05
C GLN A 325 10.37 -7.85 6.27
N ILE A 326 11.20 -7.72 5.22
CA ILE A 326 12.49 -7.04 5.27
C ILE A 326 12.54 -6.00 4.16
N GLY A 327 12.73 -4.74 4.54
CA GLY A 327 12.83 -3.60 3.64
C GLY A 327 14.17 -3.50 2.94
N LEU A 328 14.15 -3.01 1.70
CA LEU A 328 15.29 -2.93 0.78
C LEU A 328 15.45 -1.55 0.12
N ASN A 329 14.49 -0.63 0.26
CA ASN A 329 14.52 0.67 -0.41
C ASN A 329 15.53 1.62 0.26
N PRO A 330 16.61 2.00 -0.42
CA PRO A 330 17.67 2.81 0.20
C PRO A 330 17.30 4.29 0.38
N ALA A 331 16.26 4.77 -0.28
CA ALA A 331 15.80 6.15 -0.17
C ALA A 331 14.87 6.37 1.03
N LEU A 332 14.23 5.31 1.52
CA LEU A 332 13.49 5.34 2.77
C LEU A 332 14.43 5.14 3.96
N ARG A 333 14.16 5.84 5.03
CA ARG A 333 14.96 5.74 6.26
C ARG A 333 14.08 5.83 7.50
N VAL A 334 14.48 5.10 8.52
CA VAL A 334 13.93 5.22 9.87
C VAL A 334 14.42 6.53 10.48
N MET A 335 13.51 7.33 11.03
CA MET A 335 13.82 8.61 11.67
C MET A 335 13.64 8.45 13.18
N GLU A 336 14.73 8.11 13.88
CA GLU A 336 14.69 7.77 15.30
C GLU A 336 14.82 8.97 16.25
N ASP A 337 15.46 10.03 15.78
CA ASP A 337 15.86 11.16 16.64
C ASP A 337 14.76 12.21 16.78
N LYS A 338 13.81 12.29 15.87
CA LYS A 338 12.77 13.31 15.85
C LYS A 338 11.38 12.79 15.54
N SER A 339 11.27 11.66 14.87
CA SER A 339 10.00 11.07 14.49
C SER A 339 10.02 9.57 14.72
N GLU A 340 8.85 9.04 14.86
CA GLU A 340 8.65 7.61 14.98
C GLU A 340 8.33 6.96 13.62
N PHE A 341 8.63 7.68 12.54
CA PHE A 341 8.38 7.19 11.18
C PHE A 341 9.29 6.00 10.85
N ARG A 342 8.67 4.87 10.62
CA ARG A 342 9.32 3.58 10.36
C ARG A 342 8.75 2.95 9.09
N PRO A 343 9.17 3.44 7.92
CA PRO A 343 8.67 2.88 6.67
C PRO A 343 9.11 1.43 6.53
N GLN A 344 8.15 0.54 6.35
CA GLN A 344 8.37 -0.91 6.26
C GLN A 344 9.35 -1.31 5.16
N ASP A 345 9.36 -0.54 4.06
CA ASP A 345 10.22 -0.79 2.89
C ASP A 345 11.63 -0.23 3.03
N ALA A 346 11.94 0.52 4.12
CA ALA A 346 13.26 1.08 4.33
C ALA A 346 14.33 -0.01 4.44
N ALA A 347 15.48 0.20 3.76
CA ALA A 347 16.54 -0.80 3.74
C ALA A 347 17.02 -1.17 5.14
N GLY A 348 16.90 -2.45 5.50
CA GLY A 348 17.27 -3.01 6.81
C GLY A 348 16.17 -2.94 7.88
N MET A 349 15.01 -2.36 7.57
CA MET A 349 13.84 -2.43 8.43
C MET A 349 13.28 -3.85 8.45
N VAL A 350 12.88 -4.34 9.62
CA VAL A 350 12.19 -5.63 9.78
C VAL A 350 10.83 -5.39 10.41
N MET A 351 9.79 -5.95 9.77
CA MET A 351 8.44 -6.00 10.32
C MET A 351 8.06 -7.46 10.56
N LEU A 352 7.51 -7.75 11.72
CA LEU A 352 6.93 -9.05 12.05
C LEU A 352 5.42 -8.94 12.03
N GLY A 353 4.78 -9.61 11.06
CA GLY A 353 3.32 -9.69 10.98
C GLY A 353 2.76 -10.74 11.93
N MET A 354 1.63 -10.45 12.57
CA MET A 354 0.82 -11.39 13.35
C MET A 354 -0.56 -11.57 12.71
N GLY A 355 -1.12 -12.77 12.83
CA GLY A 355 -2.49 -13.07 12.40
C GLY A 355 -2.57 -13.54 10.95
N GLN A 356 -3.28 -12.82 10.09
CA GLN A 356 -3.58 -13.22 8.72
C GLN A 356 -2.32 -13.35 7.84
N ASN A 357 -2.23 -14.47 7.08
CA ASN A 357 -1.13 -14.69 6.13
C ASN A 357 -1.54 -15.48 4.88
N GLN A 358 -2.83 -15.73 4.69
CA GLN A 358 -3.34 -16.55 3.58
C GLN A 358 -2.98 -15.98 2.20
N LEU A 359 -2.94 -14.65 2.04
CA LEU A 359 -2.53 -13.99 0.80
C LEU A 359 -1.09 -14.33 0.38
N PHE A 360 -0.25 -14.68 1.36
CA PHE A 360 1.14 -15.09 1.16
C PHE A 360 1.33 -16.62 1.21
N GLY A 361 0.23 -17.39 1.14
CA GLY A 361 0.30 -18.86 1.16
C GLY A 361 0.45 -19.47 2.55
N GLY A 362 0.17 -18.71 3.61
CA GLY A 362 0.11 -19.21 4.98
C GLY A 362 -1.21 -19.88 5.35
N ASN A 363 -1.29 -20.42 6.57
CA ASN A 363 -2.41 -21.24 7.02
C ASN A 363 -3.20 -20.62 8.19
N ASN A 364 -2.81 -19.44 8.70
CA ASN A 364 -3.51 -18.80 9.80
C ASN A 364 -4.93 -18.40 9.39
N LYS A 365 -5.91 -18.85 10.16
CA LYS A 365 -7.35 -18.60 9.91
C LYS A 365 -7.85 -17.50 10.82
N THR A 366 -7.66 -16.26 10.41
CA THR A 366 -8.14 -15.07 11.11
C THR A 366 -8.17 -13.89 10.15
N GLU A 367 -9.00 -12.90 10.42
CA GLU A 367 -8.99 -11.59 9.74
C GLU A 367 -8.15 -10.55 10.52
N PHE A 368 -7.62 -10.92 11.68
CA PHE A 368 -6.71 -10.06 12.45
C PHE A 368 -5.37 -9.88 11.72
N GLY A 369 -4.90 -8.67 11.61
CA GLY A 369 -3.57 -8.32 11.12
C GLY A 369 -2.92 -7.28 12.03
N TRP A 370 -1.68 -7.53 12.44
CA TRP A 370 -0.88 -6.60 13.24
C TRP A 370 0.57 -6.66 12.82
N PHE A 371 1.23 -5.51 12.69
CA PHE A 371 2.63 -5.43 12.30
C PHE A 371 3.48 -4.86 13.42
N ILE A 372 4.52 -5.57 13.81
CA ILE A 372 5.43 -5.19 14.89
C ILE A 372 6.76 -4.74 14.26
N PRO A 373 7.12 -3.46 14.33
CA PRO A 373 8.39 -2.95 13.83
C PRO A 373 9.56 -3.36 14.73
N VAL A 374 10.66 -3.84 14.15
CA VAL A 374 11.90 -4.12 14.86
C VAL A 374 13.01 -3.23 14.30
N VAL A 375 13.27 -2.15 14.99
CA VAL A 375 14.25 -1.14 14.59
C VAL A 375 15.66 -1.54 15.03
N ASN A 376 16.68 -1.19 14.25
CA ASN A 376 18.07 -1.52 14.50
C ASN A 376 18.30 -3.02 14.71
N ALA A 377 17.56 -3.82 13.95
CA ALA A 377 17.62 -5.27 14.05
C ALA A 377 19.00 -5.81 13.63
N THR A 378 19.44 -6.85 14.34
CA THR A 378 20.46 -7.77 13.83
C THR A 378 19.76 -9.09 13.53
N VAL A 379 19.85 -9.54 12.27
CA VAL A 379 19.18 -10.74 11.78
C VAL A 379 20.21 -11.71 11.25
N SER A 380 20.05 -12.98 11.62
CA SER A 380 20.79 -14.10 11.01
C SER A 380 19.84 -15.18 10.49
N VAL A 381 20.25 -15.82 9.40
CA VAL A 381 19.62 -17.03 8.86
C VAL A 381 20.66 -18.15 8.90
N ASP A 382 20.35 -19.23 9.61
CA ASP A 382 21.28 -20.36 9.85
C ASP A 382 22.65 -19.91 10.39
N GLY A 383 22.65 -18.87 11.26
CA GLY A 383 23.86 -18.28 11.84
C GLY A 383 24.59 -17.27 10.96
N ASN A 384 24.22 -17.12 9.69
CA ASN A 384 24.80 -16.12 8.79
C ASN A 384 24.07 -14.80 8.94
N THR A 385 24.77 -13.75 9.34
CA THR A 385 24.19 -12.41 9.52
C THR A 385 23.83 -11.82 8.17
N ILE A 386 22.56 -11.41 8.01
CA ILE A 386 22.02 -10.75 6.80
C ILE A 386 21.62 -9.29 7.04
N ILE A 387 21.39 -8.93 8.30
CA ILE A 387 21.20 -7.54 8.75
C ILE A 387 22.02 -7.37 10.02
N LYS A 388 22.76 -6.28 10.12
CA LYS A 388 23.49 -5.90 11.33
C LYS A 388 23.17 -4.46 11.70
N ASP A 389 22.63 -4.27 12.90
CA ASP A 389 22.27 -2.95 13.43
C ASP A 389 21.43 -2.13 12.42
N GLY A 390 20.40 -2.76 11.83
CA GLY A 390 19.51 -2.15 10.86
C GLY A 390 20.09 -1.96 9.45
N LYS A 391 21.29 -2.52 9.15
CA LYS A 391 21.93 -2.40 7.84
C LYS A 391 22.05 -3.76 7.16
N LEU A 392 21.68 -3.82 5.88
CA LEU A 392 21.86 -5.02 5.05
C LEU A 392 23.35 -5.36 4.90
N THR A 393 23.70 -6.65 4.96
CA THR A 393 25.09 -7.14 4.89
C THR A 393 25.38 -8.02 3.67
N PHE A 394 24.43 -8.13 2.72
CA PHE A 394 24.54 -8.92 1.49
C PHE A 394 24.33 -8.09 0.23
#